data_fdc2addf916827ba21f0329783249dee
#
_entry.id   fdc2addf916827ba21f0329783249dee
#
_cell.length_a   1.000
_cell.length_b   1.000
_cell.length_c   1.000
_cell.angle_alpha   90.00
_cell.angle_beta   90.00
_cell.angle_gamma   90.00
#
_symmetry.space_group_name_H-M   'P 1'
#
loop_
_entity.id
_entity.type
_entity.pdbx_description
1 polymer ?
#
loop_
_entity_poly.entity_id
_entity_poly.type
_entity_poly.pdbx_seq_one_letter_code
_entity_poly.pdbx_strand_id
1 'polypeptide(L)'
;LWEAGRLAAVHATGLPSPNRSHFSAMEEVEDADPGSTVRTGWLNRLIGTDATDSPLQGFNVGGGVVPTSLFGPQEVMSAWGVDSFKISGDDDAGTTQRRRSSLHTLWDREQGPLGEAMRSMFGALDDFAPARATADHRDDYPDSDLGRALSEVARVIRGDVGVEVITVDQGD
;
A
#
# COMPACT_ATOMS: atom_id res chain seq x y z
N LEU A 1 24.14 -5.22 -4.75
CA LEU A 1 23.75 -5.42 -3.34
C LEU A 1 24.40 -6.66 -2.75
N TRP A 2 24.36 -7.81 -3.43
CA TRP A 2 24.95 -9.07 -2.99
C TRP A 2 26.47 -8.96 -2.80
N GLU A 3 27.18 -8.52 -3.82
CA GLU A 3 28.62 -8.32 -3.77
C GLU A 3 29.08 -7.27 -2.74
N ALA A 4 28.22 -6.31 -2.44
CA ALA A 4 28.44 -5.29 -1.43
C ALA A 4 28.09 -5.75 0.01
N GLY A 5 27.68 -7.00 0.21
CA GLY A 5 27.26 -7.54 1.49
C GLY A 5 25.99 -6.89 2.08
N ARG A 6 25.16 -6.27 1.24
CA ARG A 6 23.91 -5.59 1.64
C ARG A 6 22.65 -6.42 1.33
N LEU A 7 22.84 -7.65 0.91
CA LEU A 7 21.77 -8.61 0.64
C LEU A 7 22.19 -9.96 1.18
N ALA A 8 21.29 -10.66 1.83
CA ALA A 8 21.48 -12.03 2.28
C ALA A 8 20.28 -12.89 1.89
N ALA A 9 20.54 -14.15 1.54
CA ALA A 9 19.50 -15.15 1.36
C ALA A 9 19.45 -16.04 2.59
N VAL A 10 18.28 -16.15 3.21
CA VAL A 10 18.06 -17.02 4.37
C VAL A 10 17.30 -18.26 3.90
N HIS A 11 17.97 -19.41 3.99
CA HIS A 11 17.44 -20.69 3.56
C HIS A 11 16.75 -21.44 4.71
N ALA A 12 15.94 -22.44 4.35
CA ALA A 12 15.29 -23.36 5.28
C ALA A 12 14.44 -22.66 6.36
N THR A 13 13.79 -21.56 5.98
CA THR A 13 12.80 -20.90 6.81
C THR A 13 11.43 -21.55 6.61
N GLY A 14 10.63 -21.56 7.65
CA GLY A 14 9.28 -22.13 7.60
C GLY A 14 8.53 -21.96 8.90
N LEU A 15 7.30 -22.43 8.92
CA LEU A 15 6.47 -22.40 10.12
C LEU A 15 6.95 -23.39 11.17
N PRO A 16 6.78 -23.09 12.47
CA PRO A 16 7.18 -23.98 13.56
C PRO A 16 6.37 -25.28 13.60
N SER A 17 5.17 -25.30 13.03
CA SER A 17 4.31 -26.48 12.92
C SER A 17 3.95 -26.77 11.47
N PRO A 18 3.86 -28.06 11.08
CA PRO A 18 3.46 -28.43 9.72
C PRO A 18 2.08 -27.88 9.38
N ASN A 19 1.99 -27.17 8.27
CA ASN A 19 0.73 -26.72 7.69
C ASN A 19 0.65 -27.21 6.24
N ARG A 20 -0.43 -27.92 5.89
CA ARG A 20 -0.66 -28.44 4.54
C ARG A 20 -1.59 -27.54 3.72
N SER A 21 -2.11 -26.46 4.31
CA SER A 21 -2.91 -25.46 3.62
C SER A 21 -2.01 -24.33 3.14
N HIS A 22 -1.87 -24.20 1.83
CA HIS A 22 -1.07 -23.15 1.21
C HIS A 22 -1.51 -21.76 1.70
N PHE A 23 -2.80 -21.45 1.63
CA PHE A 23 -3.33 -20.15 2.05
C PHE A 23 -3.15 -19.89 3.55
N SER A 24 -3.42 -20.87 4.39
CA SER A 24 -3.22 -20.72 5.83
C SER A 24 -1.74 -20.54 6.18
N ALA A 25 -0.84 -21.21 5.47
CA ALA A 25 0.59 -21.02 5.67
C ALA A 25 1.05 -19.61 5.26
N MET A 26 0.54 -19.08 4.15
CA MET A 26 0.81 -17.71 3.73
C MET A 26 0.33 -16.71 4.78
N GLU A 27 -0.90 -16.83 5.25
CA GLU A 27 -1.44 -15.97 6.31
C GLU A 27 -0.57 -15.99 7.57
N GLU A 28 -0.17 -17.19 8.05
CA GLU A 28 0.69 -17.31 9.24
C GLU A 28 2.07 -16.66 9.06
N VAL A 29 2.64 -16.74 7.84
CA VAL A 29 3.92 -16.07 7.51
C VAL A 29 3.74 -14.55 7.47
N GLU A 30 2.65 -14.08 6.87
CA GLU A 30 2.36 -12.65 6.75
C GLU A 30 1.91 -12.00 8.05
N ASP A 31 1.25 -12.76 8.92
CA ASP A 31 0.97 -12.31 10.29
C ASP A 31 2.24 -12.32 11.16
N ALA A 32 3.22 -13.18 10.84
CA ALA A 32 4.43 -13.44 11.63
C ALA A 32 4.13 -13.70 13.13
N ASP A 33 3.00 -14.34 13.41
CA ASP A 33 2.52 -14.72 14.75
C ASP A 33 1.83 -16.10 14.69
N PRO A 34 2.62 -17.18 14.45
CA PRO A 34 2.09 -18.51 14.25
C PRO A 34 1.25 -18.98 15.43
N GLY A 35 0.04 -19.45 15.13
CA GLY A 35 -0.89 -19.94 16.14
C GLY A 35 -1.74 -18.86 16.84
N SER A 36 -1.54 -17.60 16.52
CA SER A 36 -2.42 -16.51 16.95
C SER A 36 -3.77 -16.58 16.24
N THR A 37 -4.82 -16.19 16.94
CA THR A 37 -6.15 -15.96 16.37
C THR A 37 -6.37 -14.50 15.95
N VAL A 38 -5.44 -13.63 16.30
CA VAL A 38 -5.46 -12.22 15.92
C VAL A 38 -4.81 -12.08 14.55
N ARG A 39 -5.60 -11.71 13.56
CA ARG A 39 -5.15 -11.53 12.18
C ARG A 39 -4.71 -10.09 11.97
N THR A 40 -3.47 -9.80 12.34
CA THR A 40 -2.84 -8.49 12.12
C THR A 40 -1.46 -8.72 11.52
N GLY A 41 -1.30 -8.24 10.29
CA GLY A 41 -0.07 -8.39 9.52
C GLY A 41 1.13 -7.73 10.22
N TRP A 42 2.31 -8.32 10.07
CA TRP A 42 3.50 -7.83 10.75
C TRP A 42 3.94 -6.42 10.26
N LEU A 43 3.69 -6.09 9.00
CA LEU A 43 3.95 -4.75 8.47
C LEU A 43 2.96 -3.72 9.04
N ASN A 44 1.69 -4.08 9.21
CA ASN A 44 0.72 -3.20 9.84
C ASN A 44 1.09 -2.89 11.31
N ARG A 45 1.64 -3.89 12.04
CA ARG A 45 2.18 -3.65 13.39
C ARG A 45 3.42 -2.77 13.38
N LEU A 46 4.26 -2.88 12.34
CA LEU A 46 5.47 -2.06 12.19
C LEU A 46 5.11 -0.59 12.01
N ILE A 47 4.27 -0.26 11.02
CA ILE A 47 3.85 1.14 10.78
C ILE A 47 3.08 1.74 11.95
N GLY A 48 2.43 0.93 12.77
CA GLY A 48 1.73 1.39 13.98
C GLY A 48 2.66 1.71 15.16
N THR A 49 3.97 1.57 15.02
CA THR A 49 4.94 1.92 16.08
C THR A 49 5.27 3.41 16.11
N ASP A 50 5.02 4.12 15.04
CA ASP A 50 5.28 5.55 14.92
C ASP A 50 4.04 6.40 15.25
N ALA A 51 4.27 7.63 15.64
CA ALA A 51 3.20 8.56 16.02
C ALA A 51 2.52 9.24 14.82
N THR A 52 2.78 8.77 13.61
CA THR A 52 2.25 9.36 12.37
C THR A 52 0.93 8.69 12.02
N ASP A 53 -0.13 9.47 11.86
CA ASP A 53 -1.46 8.96 11.48
C ASP A 53 -1.72 9.03 9.97
N SER A 54 -0.66 9.01 9.15
CA SER A 54 -0.84 9.06 7.70
C SER A 54 -1.15 7.66 7.14
N PRO A 55 -2.25 7.48 6.41
CA PRO A 55 -2.55 6.20 5.77
C PRO A 55 -1.60 5.87 4.62
N LEU A 56 -0.73 6.81 4.24
CA LEU A 56 0.32 6.60 3.24
C LEU A 56 1.56 5.89 3.80
N GLN A 57 1.72 5.77 5.13
CA GLN A 57 2.85 5.02 5.71
C GLN A 57 2.95 3.60 5.13
N GLY A 58 1.82 2.92 4.95
CA GLY A 58 1.74 1.65 4.25
C GLY A 58 1.09 1.80 2.88
N PHE A 59 1.79 1.43 1.82
CA PHE A 59 1.28 1.50 0.46
C PHE A 59 1.45 0.17 -0.27
N ASN A 60 0.39 -0.33 -0.88
CA ASN A 60 0.43 -1.53 -1.72
C ASN A 60 0.34 -1.15 -3.20
N VAL A 61 1.32 -1.58 -3.98
CA VAL A 61 1.30 -1.51 -5.44
C VAL A 61 0.88 -2.87 -6.00
N GLY A 62 -0.30 -2.93 -6.61
CA GLY A 62 -0.84 -4.17 -7.14
C GLY A 62 -2.37 -4.19 -7.13
N GLY A 63 -2.98 -3.17 -6.53
CA GLY A 63 -4.41 -2.86 -6.59
C GLY A 63 -5.35 -3.87 -5.91
N GLY A 64 -6.50 -3.41 -5.53
CA GLY A 64 -7.64 -4.23 -5.12
C GLY A 64 -7.60 -4.71 -3.67
N VAL A 65 -6.83 -5.72 -3.35
CA VAL A 65 -6.80 -6.31 -2.01
C VAL A 65 -5.47 -5.98 -1.33
N VAL A 66 -5.56 -5.43 -0.14
CA VAL A 66 -4.38 -5.22 0.71
C VAL A 66 -3.85 -6.59 1.15
N PRO A 67 -2.54 -6.89 1.00
CA PRO A 67 -1.99 -8.17 1.45
C PRO A 67 -2.11 -8.34 2.96
N THR A 68 -2.21 -9.58 3.42
CA THR A 68 -2.38 -9.92 4.85
C THR A 68 -1.31 -9.28 5.73
N SER A 69 -0.09 -9.16 5.23
CA SER A 69 1.01 -8.49 5.95
C SER A 69 0.75 -7.02 6.31
N LEU A 70 -0.09 -6.32 5.52
CA LEU A 70 -0.53 -4.94 5.78
C LEU A 70 -1.92 -4.85 6.43
N PHE A 71 -2.62 -5.97 6.62
CA PHE A 71 -3.95 -5.96 7.23
C PHE A 71 -3.88 -5.68 8.72
N GLY A 72 -4.69 -4.77 9.23
CA GLY A 72 -4.74 -4.46 10.66
C GLY A 72 -5.41 -3.13 10.99
N PRO A 73 -5.24 -2.64 12.22
CA PRO A 73 -5.89 -1.41 12.68
C PRO A 73 -5.33 -0.13 12.05
N GLN A 74 -4.09 -0.16 11.53
CA GLN A 74 -3.51 1.00 10.86
C GLN A 74 -4.08 1.11 9.47
N GLU A 75 -4.53 2.31 9.10
CA GLU A 75 -4.97 2.59 7.74
C GLU A 75 -3.79 2.51 6.76
N VAL A 76 -4.03 1.88 5.61
CA VAL A 76 -3.06 1.75 4.52
C VAL A 76 -3.74 2.01 3.19
N MET A 77 -2.98 2.39 2.19
CA MET A 77 -3.50 2.64 0.85
C MET A 77 -3.03 1.58 -0.14
N SER A 78 -3.88 1.30 -1.13
CA SER A 78 -3.59 0.37 -2.20
C SER A 78 -4.02 0.93 -3.54
N ALA A 79 -3.16 0.79 -4.54
CA ALA A 79 -3.45 1.20 -5.91
C ALA A 79 -2.67 0.37 -6.93
N TRP A 80 -3.16 0.29 -8.16
CA TRP A 80 -2.43 -0.36 -9.27
C TRP A 80 -1.13 0.37 -9.65
N GLY A 81 -1.06 1.65 -9.37
CA GLY A 81 0.09 2.50 -9.63
C GLY A 81 -0.24 3.96 -9.29
N VAL A 82 0.74 4.82 -9.40
CA VAL A 82 0.67 6.24 -9.02
C VAL A 82 -0.50 6.96 -9.70
N ASP A 83 -0.69 6.75 -10.99
CA ASP A 83 -1.73 7.44 -11.76
C ASP A 83 -3.15 6.88 -11.54
N SER A 84 -3.26 5.68 -10.98
CA SER A 84 -4.53 5.07 -10.59
C SER A 84 -5.02 5.49 -9.21
N PHE A 85 -4.15 6.06 -8.38
CA PHE A 85 -4.50 6.57 -7.06
C PHE A 85 -5.18 7.93 -7.17
N LYS A 86 -6.42 7.92 -7.62
CA LYS A 86 -7.25 9.10 -7.88
C LYS A 86 -8.73 8.79 -7.67
N ILE A 87 -9.54 9.84 -7.55
CA ILE A 87 -11.00 9.70 -7.58
C ILE A 87 -11.42 9.26 -8.99
N SER A 88 -12.14 8.17 -9.09
CA SER A 88 -12.64 7.65 -10.38
C SER A 88 -13.49 8.67 -11.13
N GLY A 89 -13.28 8.79 -12.44
CA GLY A 89 -13.97 9.76 -13.30
C GLY A 89 -13.37 11.18 -13.27
N ASP A 90 -12.14 11.29 -12.87
CA ASP A 90 -11.31 12.50 -12.87
C ASP A 90 -10.66 12.72 -14.26
N ASP A 91 -11.48 12.84 -15.30
CA ASP A 91 -10.98 12.92 -16.68
C ASP A 91 -10.74 14.36 -17.14
N ASP A 92 -11.31 15.35 -16.45
CA ASP A 92 -11.07 16.78 -16.68
C ASP A 92 -11.16 17.60 -15.37
N ALA A 93 -10.40 18.69 -15.32
CA ALA A 93 -10.26 19.50 -14.09
C ALA A 93 -11.60 20.06 -13.56
N GLY A 94 -12.54 20.38 -14.43
CA GLY A 94 -13.83 20.93 -14.04
C GLY A 94 -14.76 19.87 -13.44
N THR A 95 -14.74 18.68 -13.98
CA THR A 95 -15.50 17.53 -13.48
C THR A 95 -14.90 17.03 -12.17
N THR A 96 -13.58 16.92 -12.10
CA THR A 96 -12.82 16.60 -10.89
C THR A 96 -13.22 17.48 -9.72
N GLN A 97 -13.15 18.79 -9.88
CA GLN A 97 -13.45 19.73 -8.80
C GLN A 97 -14.90 19.62 -8.31
N ARG A 98 -15.86 19.51 -9.23
CA ARG A 98 -17.28 19.34 -8.86
C ARG A 98 -17.52 18.03 -8.11
N ARG A 99 -16.90 16.93 -8.58
CA ARG A 99 -17.01 15.62 -7.96
C ARG A 99 -16.39 15.60 -6.57
N ARG A 100 -15.20 16.15 -6.40
CA ARG A 100 -14.56 16.33 -5.09
C ARG A 100 -15.47 17.10 -4.14
N SER A 101 -15.98 18.26 -4.55
CA SER A 101 -16.89 19.06 -3.74
C SER A 101 -18.15 18.31 -3.33
N SER A 102 -18.71 17.50 -4.23
CA SER A 102 -19.88 16.66 -3.93
C SER A 102 -19.55 15.57 -2.91
N LEU A 103 -18.41 14.91 -3.05
CA LEU A 103 -17.94 13.89 -2.11
C LEU A 103 -17.65 14.49 -0.73
N HIS A 104 -16.98 15.63 -0.65
CA HIS A 104 -16.77 16.34 0.60
C HIS A 104 -18.10 16.74 1.25
N THR A 105 -19.08 17.21 0.48
CA THR A 105 -20.41 17.54 1.02
C THR A 105 -21.10 16.32 1.65
N LEU A 106 -20.90 15.13 1.08
CA LEU A 106 -21.48 13.90 1.60
C LEU A 106 -20.76 13.39 2.84
N TRP A 107 -19.42 13.41 2.84
CA TRP A 107 -18.61 12.67 3.79
C TRP A 107 -18.00 13.51 4.92
N ASP A 108 -17.80 14.83 4.76
CA ASP A 108 -17.15 15.66 5.78
C ASP A 108 -17.99 15.76 7.07
N ARG A 109 -19.29 15.56 6.98
CA ARG A 109 -20.23 15.60 8.12
C ARG A 109 -20.58 14.23 8.65
N GLU A 110 -20.21 13.16 7.92
CA GLU A 110 -20.51 11.81 8.35
C GLU A 110 -19.68 11.46 9.58
N GLN A 111 -20.36 10.93 10.61
CA GLN A 111 -19.74 10.52 11.86
C GLN A 111 -19.46 9.02 11.82
N GLY A 112 -18.42 8.60 12.55
CA GLY A 112 -18.06 7.20 12.68
C GLY A 112 -17.01 6.72 11.66
N PRO A 113 -16.66 5.42 11.71
CA PRO A 113 -15.49 4.89 11.03
C PRO A 113 -15.46 5.11 9.51
N LEU A 114 -16.61 5.04 8.85
CA LEU A 114 -16.67 5.24 7.40
C LEU A 114 -16.39 6.71 7.02
N GLY A 115 -16.93 7.67 7.77
CA GLY A 115 -16.65 9.08 7.56
C GLY A 115 -15.18 9.43 7.83
N GLU A 116 -14.60 8.83 8.86
CA GLU A 116 -13.18 8.97 9.18
C GLU A 116 -12.30 8.43 8.05
N ALA A 117 -12.54 7.21 7.59
CA ALA A 117 -11.82 6.58 6.47
C ALA A 117 -11.93 7.40 5.17
N MET A 118 -13.10 7.97 4.88
CA MET A 118 -13.28 8.81 3.69
C MET A 118 -12.49 10.12 3.78
N ARG A 119 -12.45 10.77 4.94
CA ARG A 119 -11.64 11.97 5.14
C ARG A 119 -10.15 11.67 5.06
N SER A 120 -9.72 10.56 5.66
CA SER A 120 -8.34 10.05 5.56
C SER A 120 -7.94 9.81 4.11
N MET A 121 -8.79 9.13 3.33
CA MET A 121 -8.57 8.93 1.90
C MET A 121 -8.43 10.26 1.12
N PHE A 122 -9.27 11.27 1.41
CA PHE A 122 -9.16 12.57 0.74
C PHE A 122 -7.82 13.26 1.07
N GLY A 123 -7.40 13.22 2.33
CA GLY A 123 -6.09 13.73 2.74
C GLY A 123 -4.95 13.00 2.01
N ALA A 124 -4.99 11.67 2.01
CA ALA A 124 -4.00 10.86 1.31
C ALA A 124 -3.91 11.16 -0.19
N LEU A 125 -5.06 11.41 -0.86
CA LEU A 125 -5.07 11.79 -2.27
C LEU A 125 -4.37 13.13 -2.52
N ASP A 126 -4.49 14.08 -1.61
CA ASP A 126 -3.80 15.38 -1.72
C ASP A 126 -2.32 15.24 -1.42
N ASP A 127 -1.96 14.54 -0.35
CA ASP A 127 -0.58 14.31 0.07
C ASP A 127 0.21 13.47 -0.96
N PHE A 128 -0.48 12.69 -1.78
CA PHE A 128 0.13 11.87 -2.84
C PHE A 128 0.46 12.66 -4.13
N ALA A 129 0.11 13.94 -4.20
CA ALA A 129 0.35 14.78 -5.38
C ALA A 129 1.83 14.83 -5.82
N PRO A 130 2.84 14.89 -4.93
CA PRO A 130 4.24 14.87 -5.33
C PRO A 130 4.63 13.58 -6.07
N ALA A 131 4.13 12.43 -5.64
CA ALA A 131 4.40 11.17 -6.35
C ALA A 131 3.81 11.18 -7.77
N ARG A 132 2.61 11.73 -7.95
CA ARG A 132 2.00 11.91 -9.28
C ARG A 132 2.77 12.87 -10.17
N ALA A 133 3.43 13.86 -9.60
CA ALA A 133 4.27 14.81 -10.33
C ALA A 133 5.65 14.25 -10.71
N THR A 134 6.04 13.11 -10.15
CA THR A 134 7.31 12.43 -10.46
C THR A 134 7.26 11.86 -11.88
N ALA A 135 8.34 12.06 -12.64
CA ALA A 135 8.46 11.51 -13.98
C ALA A 135 8.38 9.99 -13.97
N ASP A 136 7.67 9.46 -14.96
CA ASP A 136 7.65 8.02 -15.20
C ASP A 136 8.93 7.59 -15.91
N HIS A 137 9.64 6.63 -15.32
CA HIS A 137 10.84 6.01 -15.86
C HIS A 137 10.59 4.53 -16.17
N ARG A 138 9.38 4.20 -16.63
CA ARG A 138 8.98 2.82 -16.93
C ARG A 138 9.95 2.11 -17.88
N ASP A 139 10.48 2.82 -18.86
CA ASP A 139 11.39 2.26 -19.87
C ASP A 139 12.76 1.84 -19.30
N ASP A 140 13.12 2.30 -18.11
CA ASP A 140 14.34 1.90 -17.41
C ASP A 140 14.20 0.51 -16.73
N TYR A 141 13.00 -0.07 -16.71
CA TYR A 141 12.69 -1.34 -16.06
C TYR A 141 12.35 -2.43 -17.09
N PRO A 142 12.60 -3.71 -16.77
CA PRO A 142 12.20 -4.82 -17.63
C PRO A 142 10.70 -4.81 -17.95
N ASP A 143 10.33 -5.26 -19.15
CA ASP A 143 8.92 -5.42 -19.53
C ASP A 143 8.32 -6.68 -18.89
N SER A 144 7.99 -6.56 -17.62
CA SER A 144 7.36 -7.57 -16.79
C SER A 144 6.44 -6.92 -15.76
N ASP A 145 5.56 -7.68 -15.13
CA ASP A 145 4.67 -7.19 -14.08
C ASP A 145 5.47 -6.63 -12.91
N LEU A 146 6.51 -7.34 -12.47
CA LEU A 146 7.41 -6.85 -11.43
C LEU A 146 8.13 -5.56 -11.86
N GLY A 147 8.62 -5.49 -13.09
CA GLY A 147 9.26 -4.28 -13.61
C GLY A 147 8.31 -3.07 -13.59
N ARG A 148 7.05 -3.27 -13.99
CA ARG A 148 6.00 -2.23 -13.89
C ARG A 148 5.78 -1.80 -12.45
N ALA A 149 5.58 -2.74 -11.54
CA ALA A 149 5.37 -2.43 -10.14
C ALA A 149 6.55 -1.70 -9.51
N LEU A 150 7.78 -2.12 -9.80
CA LEU A 150 8.99 -1.46 -9.29
C LEU A 150 9.19 -0.05 -9.85
N SER A 151 8.78 0.24 -11.09
CA SER A 151 8.79 1.62 -11.61
C SER A 151 7.82 2.52 -10.84
N GLU A 152 6.64 2.01 -10.49
CA GLU A 152 5.66 2.72 -9.65
C GLU A 152 6.19 2.94 -8.23
N VAL A 153 6.79 1.92 -7.61
CA VAL A 153 7.49 2.04 -6.31
C VAL A 153 8.53 3.16 -6.34
N ALA A 154 9.34 3.22 -7.39
CA ALA A 154 10.34 4.27 -7.54
C ALA A 154 9.74 5.68 -7.65
N ARG A 155 8.58 5.83 -8.30
CA ARG A 155 7.84 7.09 -8.34
C ARG A 155 7.36 7.52 -6.96
N VAL A 156 6.80 6.57 -6.19
CA VAL A 156 6.34 6.82 -4.81
C VAL A 156 7.50 7.27 -3.93
N ILE A 157 8.63 6.54 -3.95
CA ILE A 157 9.83 6.88 -3.17
C ILE A 157 10.37 8.26 -3.55
N ARG A 158 10.47 8.57 -4.85
CA ARG A 158 10.96 9.87 -5.32
C ARG A 158 10.01 11.02 -4.99
N GLY A 159 8.73 10.73 -4.86
CA GLY A 159 7.71 11.72 -4.47
C GLY A 159 7.80 12.13 -3.00
N ASP A 160 8.46 11.33 -2.17
CA ASP A 160 8.67 11.59 -0.73
C ASP A 160 7.35 11.95 0.00
N VAL A 161 6.35 11.09 -0.18
CA VAL A 161 4.99 11.31 0.33
C VAL A 161 4.75 10.69 1.71
N GLY A 162 5.82 10.37 2.43
CA GLY A 162 5.75 9.81 3.78
C GLY A 162 5.47 8.29 3.81
N VAL A 163 5.68 7.59 2.69
CA VAL A 163 5.57 6.12 2.65
C VAL A 163 6.81 5.49 3.28
N GLU A 164 6.62 4.61 4.24
CA GLU A 164 7.67 3.89 4.94
C GLU A 164 7.75 2.43 4.51
N VAL A 165 6.61 1.84 4.20
CA VAL A 165 6.49 0.44 3.79
C VAL A 165 5.72 0.36 2.47
N ILE A 166 6.33 -0.29 1.48
CA ILE A 166 5.66 -0.58 0.22
C ILE A 166 5.65 -2.10 0.01
N THR A 167 4.48 -2.63 -0.29
CA THR A 167 4.33 -4.01 -0.74
C THR A 167 4.06 -4.07 -2.23
N VAL A 168 4.59 -5.09 -2.86
CA VAL A 168 4.32 -5.43 -4.26
C VAL A 168 3.88 -6.88 -4.28
N ASP A 169 2.69 -7.13 -4.76
CA ASP A 169 2.22 -8.48 -5.02
C ASP A 169 2.54 -8.85 -6.46
N GLN A 170 3.28 -9.94 -6.61
CA GLN A 170 3.57 -10.52 -7.90
C GLN A 170 2.77 -11.80 -8.04
N GLY A 171 1.74 -11.76 -8.87
CA GLY A 171 0.98 -12.96 -9.25
C GLY A 171 1.85 -14.02 -9.93
N ASP A 172 1.40 -15.26 -9.86
CA ASP A 172 2.01 -16.43 -10.52
C ASP A 172 1.95 -16.33 -12.05
#